data_bb7c328c5267fd66791d00b55dea8fce
#
_entry.id   bb7c328c5267fd66791d00b55dea8fce
#
_cell.length_a   1.000
_cell.length_b   1.000
_cell.length_c   1.000
_cell.angle_alpha   90.00
_cell.angle_beta   90.00
_cell.angle_gamma   90.00
#
_symmetry.space_group_name_H-M   'P 1'
#
loop_
_entity.id
_entity.type
_entity.pdbx_description
1 polymer ?
#
loop_
_entity_poly.entity_id
_entity_poly.type
_entity_poly.pdbx_seq_one_letter_code
_entity_poly.pdbx_strand_id
1 'polypeptide(L)'
;MPEPIPPLILTLQMEEDTFVRFEGLRRRHFPESLNKIPAHVTLFHALPGEEEAGITETIDRFARAMQPVDVAVTGLRFTGRGVAFELDCEALSAFRDRLATAFAPWLTPQDRQGWRPHVTVQNKVEPVTARTLQADLERDFAPFRFTASGVLLWRYLGGPWEPRAALLFGGSR
;
A
#
# COMPACT_ATOMS: atom_id res chain seq x y z
N MET A 1 -5.67 -33.29 0.07
CA MET A 1 -5.28 -32.13 -0.75
C MET A 1 -4.55 -31.15 0.15
N PRO A 2 -3.36 -30.69 -0.22
CA PRO A 2 -2.70 -29.65 0.53
C PRO A 2 -3.56 -28.37 0.49
N GLU A 3 -3.56 -27.62 1.58
CA GLU A 3 -4.23 -26.31 1.61
C GLU A 3 -3.54 -25.36 0.62
N PRO A 4 -4.31 -24.51 -0.08
CA PRO A 4 -3.71 -23.53 -0.98
C PRO A 4 -2.81 -22.58 -0.20
N ILE A 5 -1.65 -22.27 -0.77
CA ILE A 5 -0.74 -21.31 -0.17
C ILE A 5 -1.38 -19.92 -0.25
N PRO A 6 -1.50 -19.20 0.88
CA PRO A 6 -2.15 -17.88 0.88
C PRO A 6 -1.47 -16.88 -0.05
N PRO A 7 -2.23 -15.96 -0.65
CA PRO A 7 -1.67 -14.97 -1.56
C PRO A 7 -0.75 -13.97 -0.85
N LEU A 8 0.10 -13.34 -1.66
CA LEU A 8 1.02 -12.30 -1.22
C LEU A 8 0.47 -10.91 -1.51
N ILE A 9 0.81 -9.97 -0.65
CA ILE A 9 0.48 -8.55 -0.79
C ILE A 9 1.78 -7.77 -0.80
N LEU A 10 1.92 -6.81 -1.71
CA LEU A 10 3.07 -5.91 -1.77
C LEU A 10 2.65 -4.49 -1.40
N THR A 11 3.32 -3.92 -0.41
CA THR A 11 3.07 -2.56 0.07
C THR A 11 4.34 -1.72 0.04
N LEU A 12 4.18 -0.40 0.14
CA LEU A 12 5.29 0.55 0.20
C LEU A 12 5.88 0.62 1.61
N GLN A 13 7.19 0.74 1.72
CA GLN A 13 7.85 1.07 2.98
C GLN A 13 7.98 2.58 3.11
N MET A 14 7.17 3.17 3.98
CA MET A 14 7.19 4.60 4.29
C MET A 14 8.23 4.89 5.38
N GLU A 15 8.77 6.10 5.39
CA GLU A 15 9.54 6.58 6.54
C GLU A 15 8.69 6.58 7.82
N GLU A 16 9.34 6.42 8.97
CA GLU A 16 8.67 6.16 10.24
C GLU A 16 7.70 7.26 10.65
N ASP A 17 8.10 8.52 10.57
CA ASP A 17 7.24 9.65 10.97
C ASP A 17 5.94 9.71 10.16
N THR A 18 6.02 9.44 8.86
CA THR A 18 4.86 9.39 7.98
C THR A 18 3.95 8.20 8.32
N PHE A 19 4.55 7.04 8.54
CA PHE A 19 3.81 5.85 8.97
C PHE A 19 3.05 6.11 10.28
N VAL A 20 3.73 6.66 11.29
CA VAL A 20 3.13 7.00 12.60
C VAL A 20 1.96 7.96 12.43
N ARG A 21 2.09 8.96 11.54
CA ARG A 21 1.01 9.92 11.25
C ARG A 21 -0.21 9.25 10.65
N PHE A 22 -0.06 8.44 9.61
CA PHE A 22 -1.17 7.73 8.98
C PHE A 22 -1.77 6.65 9.88
N GLU A 23 -0.93 5.93 10.61
CA GLU A 23 -1.38 4.93 11.57
C GLU A 23 -2.22 5.57 12.70
N GLY A 24 -1.79 6.72 13.19
CA GLY A 24 -2.54 7.48 14.20
C GLY A 24 -3.92 7.92 13.70
N LEU A 25 -4.02 8.38 12.44
CA LEU A 25 -5.30 8.71 11.82
C LEU A 25 -6.17 7.47 11.64
N ARG A 26 -5.60 6.37 11.19
CA ARG A 26 -6.31 5.11 11.01
C ARG A 26 -6.87 4.59 12.34
N ARG A 27 -6.10 4.61 13.41
CA ARG A 27 -6.57 4.20 14.75
C ARG A 27 -7.71 5.05 15.27
N ARG A 28 -7.72 6.35 14.95
CA ARG A 28 -8.78 7.27 15.39
C ARG A 28 -10.08 7.14 14.59
N HIS A 29 -9.99 6.83 13.30
CA HIS A 29 -11.11 6.98 12.37
C HIS A 29 -11.60 5.69 11.75
N PHE A 30 -10.77 4.67 11.65
CA PHE A 30 -11.17 3.35 11.17
C PHE A 30 -11.91 2.62 12.30
N PRO A 31 -13.04 1.93 12.04
CA PRO A 31 -13.72 1.16 13.09
C PRO A 31 -12.76 0.15 13.72
N GLU A 32 -12.59 0.23 15.04
CA GLU A 32 -11.59 -0.54 15.79
C GLU A 32 -11.72 -2.04 15.55
N SER A 33 -12.95 -2.57 15.58
CA SER A 33 -13.20 -4.00 15.37
C SER A 33 -12.84 -4.49 13.96
N LEU A 34 -12.73 -3.59 12.99
CA LEU A 34 -12.44 -3.88 11.59
C LEU A 34 -11.01 -3.48 11.17
N ASN A 35 -10.29 -2.78 12.06
CA ASN A 35 -8.93 -2.32 11.79
C ASN A 35 -7.91 -3.44 12.12
N LYS A 36 -7.69 -4.35 11.17
CA LYS A 36 -6.90 -5.56 11.36
C LYS A 36 -5.44 -5.44 10.89
N ILE A 37 -5.14 -4.41 10.11
CA ILE A 37 -3.84 -4.21 9.49
C ILE A 37 -3.41 -2.75 9.67
N PRO A 38 -2.08 -2.47 9.69
CA PRO A 38 -1.59 -1.11 9.83
C PRO A 38 -1.86 -0.27 8.58
N ALA A 39 -1.67 1.04 8.69
CA ALA A 39 -1.69 1.95 7.54
C ALA A 39 -0.69 1.48 6.49
N HIS A 40 -1.09 1.51 5.21
CA HIS A 40 -0.28 0.97 4.12
C HIS A 40 -0.64 1.62 2.78
N VAL A 41 0.29 1.49 1.83
CA VAL A 41 0.08 1.80 0.41
C VAL A 41 0.24 0.49 -0.36
N THR A 42 -0.82 -0.02 -0.95
CA THR A 42 -0.77 -1.29 -1.69
C THR A 42 -0.28 -1.09 -3.12
N LEU A 43 0.72 -1.87 -3.53
CA LEU A 43 1.15 -1.97 -4.92
C LEU A 43 0.44 -3.14 -5.62
N PHE A 44 0.36 -4.30 -4.97
CA PHE A 44 -0.37 -5.47 -5.46
C PHE A 44 -1.18 -6.10 -4.33
N HIS A 45 -2.45 -6.40 -4.62
CA HIS A 45 -3.39 -6.91 -3.62
C HIS A 45 -3.33 -8.42 -3.48
N ALA A 46 -2.98 -9.16 -4.55
CA ALA A 46 -2.91 -10.61 -4.52
C ALA A 46 -1.96 -11.13 -5.60
N LEU A 47 -0.80 -11.63 -5.17
CA LEU A 47 0.14 -12.39 -6.00
C LEU A 47 0.16 -13.84 -5.51
N PRO A 48 0.47 -14.83 -6.39
CA PRO A 48 0.40 -16.24 -6.01
C PRO A 48 1.45 -16.60 -4.96
N GLY A 49 1.01 -17.14 -3.82
CA GLY A 49 1.92 -17.56 -2.75
C GLY A 49 2.86 -18.69 -3.15
N GLU A 50 2.45 -19.53 -4.10
CA GLU A 50 3.26 -20.61 -4.64
C GLU A 50 4.52 -20.11 -5.35
N GLU A 51 4.48 -18.87 -5.85
CA GLU A 51 5.57 -18.23 -6.60
C GLU A 51 6.41 -17.27 -5.73
N GLU A 52 6.28 -17.33 -4.41
CA GLU A 52 6.91 -16.40 -3.48
C GLU A 52 8.41 -16.18 -3.73
N ALA A 53 9.17 -17.26 -3.97
CA ALA A 53 10.61 -17.16 -4.18
C ALA A 53 10.95 -16.35 -5.45
N GLY A 54 10.30 -16.66 -6.57
CA GLY A 54 10.51 -15.95 -7.84
C GLY A 54 10.00 -14.51 -7.80
N ILE A 55 8.88 -14.28 -7.12
CA ILE A 55 8.31 -12.92 -6.91
C ILE A 55 9.28 -12.08 -6.09
N THR A 56 9.78 -12.62 -4.97
CA THR A 56 10.73 -11.91 -4.10
C THR A 56 12.01 -11.55 -4.86
N GLU A 57 12.56 -12.49 -5.62
CA GLU A 57 13.78 -12.28 -6.42
C GLU A 57 13.56 -11.17 -7.48
N THR A 58 12.43 -11.19 -8.16
CA THR A 58 12.10 -10.18 -9.17
C THR A 58 11.94 -8.80 -8.55
N ILE A 59 11.24 -8.69 -7.43
CA ILE A 59 11.07 -7.43 -6.72
C ILE A 59 12.41 -6.90 -6.23
N ASP A 60 13.24 -7.75 -5.63
CA ASP A 60 14.56 -7.35 -5.12
C ASP A 60 15.45 -6.81 -6.24
N ARG A 61 15.47 -7.48 -7.40
CA ARG A 61 16.25 -7.04 -8.56
C ARG A 61 15.81 -5.64 -9.03
N PHE A 62 14.51 -5.38 -9.11
CA PHE A 62 14.02 -4.06 -9.55
C PHE A 62 14.20 -3.00 -8.46
N ALA A 63 14.01 -3.37 -7.20
CA ALA A 63 14.22 -2.44 -6.07
C ALA A 63 15.69 -1.99 -5.96
N ARG A 64 16.64 -2.90 -6.16
CA ARG A 64 18.07 -2.57 -6.14
C ARG A 64 18.47 -1.55 -7.21
N ALA A 65 17.76 -1.51 -8.32
CA ALA A 65 18.00 -0.57 -9.42
C ALA A 65 17.38 0.82 -9.16
N MET A 66 16.63 0.97 -8.07
CA MET A 66 16.02 2.25 -7.67
C MET A 66 16.80 2.92 -6.55
N GLN A 67 16.60 4.21 -6.41
CA GLN A 67 16.96 4.96 -5.20
C GLN A 67 15.70 5.21 -4.37
N PRO A 68 15.82 5.52 -3.06
CA PRO A 68 14.69 6.03 -2.30
C PRO A 68 14.03 7.21 -3.03
N VAL A 69 12.70 7.28 -2.99
CA VAL A 69 11.94 8.25 -3.77
C VAL A 69 11.07 9.12 -2.87
N ASP A 70 10.88 10.37 -3.29
CA ASP A 70 9.95 11.29 -2.65
C ASP A 70 8.55 11.07 -3.21
N VAL A 71 7.61 10.80 -2.33
CA VAL A 71 6.20 10.61 -2.65
C VAL A 71 5.42 11.84 -2.20
N ALA A 72 4.65 12.43 -3.09
CA ALA A 72 3.77 13.55 -2.76
C ALA A 72 2.44 13.04 -2.21
N VAL A 73 1.99 13.63 -1.09
CA VAL A 73 0.62 13.47 -0.59
C VAL A 73 -0.16 14.69 -1.08
N THR A 74 -1.08 14.47 -2.02
CA THR A 74 -1.65 15.55 -2.85
C THR A 74 -3.04 15.98 -2.44
N GLY A 75 -3.79 15.12 -1.74
CA GLY A 75 -5.17 15.44 -1.38
C GLY A 75 -5.85 14.31 -0.64
N LEU A 76 -7.14 14.46 -0.48
CA LEU A 76 -8.03 13.51 0.14
C LEU A 76 -9.07 13.03 -0.86
N ARG A 77 -9.48 11.79 -0.72
CA ARG A 77 -10.50 11.18 -1.56
C ARG A 77 -11.58 10.53 -0.70
N PHE A 78 -12.83 10.83 -1.05
CA PHE A 78 -13.97 10.09 -0.56
C PHE A 78 -14.07 8.76 -1.31
N THR A 79 -14.08 7.65 -0.58
CA THR A 79 -14.10 6.30 -1.16
C THR A 79 -15.48 5.63 -1.12
N GLY A 80 -16.52 6.41 -0.81
CA GLY A 80 -17.90 5.92 -0.65
C GLY A 80 -18.24 5.61 0.80
N ARG A 81 -17.41 4.85 1.48
CA ARG A 81 -17.60 4.46 2.89
C ARG A 81 -16.39 4.78 3.76
N GLY A 82 -15.56 5.70 3.32
CA GLY A 82 -14.37 6.11 4.04
C GLY A 82 -13.59 7.22 3.35
N VAL A 83 -12.38 7.46 3.85
CA VAL A 83 -11.48 8.50 3.37
C VAL A 83 -10.08 7.93 3.18
N ALA A 84 -9.43 8.30 2.09
CA ALA A 84 -8.05 7.99 1.79
C ALA A 84 -7.26 9.24 1.42
N PHE A 85 -5.96 9.23 1.71
CA PHE A 85 -5.01 10.24 1.21
C PHE A 85 -4.51 9.78 -0.16
N GLU A 86 -4.54 10.67 -1.14
CA GLU A 86 -4.02 10.41 -2.47
C GLU A 86 -2.53 10.71 -2.55
N LEU A 87 -1.80 9.84 -3.23
CA LEU A 87 -0.37 9.94 -3.42
C LEU A 87 -0.02 10.09 -4.89
N ASP A 88 1.13 10.71 -5.15
CA ASP A 88 1.69 10.81 -6.49
C ASP A 88 3.21 10.67 -6.46
N CYS A 89 3.73 9.78 -7.31
CA CYS A 89 5.16 9.57 -7.51
C CYS A 89 5.39 8.85 -8.83
N GLU A 90 5.90 9.57 -9.82
CA GLU A 90 6.14 9.02 -11.16
C GLU A 90 7.12 7.84 -11.14
N ALA A 91 8.22 7.96 -10.40
CA ALA A 91 9.21 6.89 -10.29
C ALA A 91 8.62 5.61 -9.68
N LEU A 92 7.74 5.76 -8.69
CA LEU A 92 7.08 4.63 -8.05
C LEU A 92 6.03 4.00 -8.98
N SER A 93 5.30 4.81 -9.74
CA SER A 93 4.36 4.31 -10.75
C SER A 93 5.10 3.52 -11.84
N ALA A 94 6.24 4.00 -12.31
CA ALA A 94 7.07 3.30 -13.28
C ALA A 94 7.61 1.96 -12.71
N PHE A 95 8.05 1.96 -11.47
CA PHE A 95 8.47 0.74 -10.77
C PHE A 95 7.33 -0.28 -10.68
N ARG A 96 6.15 0.16 -10.30
CA ARG A 96 4.96 -0.70 -10.21
C ARG A 96 4.57 -1.26 -11.57
N ASP A 97 4.65 -0.46 -12.65
CA ASP A 97 4.35 -0.90 -14.01
C ASP A 97 5.34 -1.96 -14.50
N ARG A 98 6.61 -1.83 -14.19
CA ARG A 98 7.62 -2.84 -14.50
C ARG A 98 7.33 -4.16 -13.79
N LEU A 99 6.95 -4.11 -12.51
CA LEU A 99 6.52 -5.30 -11.77
C LEU A 99 5.24 -5.91 -12.37
N ALA A 100 4.27 -5.07 -12.75
CA ALA A 100 3.03 -5.54 -13.36
C ALA A 100 3.29 -6.27 -14.68
N THR A 101 4.25 -5.81 -15.47
CA THR A 101 4.68 -6.52 -16.69
C THR A 101 5.29 -7.87 -16.36
N ALA A 102 6.18 -7.93 -15.36
CA ALA A 102 6.81 -9.18 -14.92
C ALA A 102 5.80 -10.17 -14.35
N PHE A 103 4.75 -9.69 -13.68
CA PHE A 103 3.73 -10.51 -13.02
C PHE A 103 2.45 -10.67 -13.83
N ALA A 104 2.44 -10.22 -15.09
CA ALA A 104 1.24 -10.18 -15.92
C ALA A 104 0.41 -11.48 -15.93
N PRO A 105 0.99 -12.69 -16.00
CA PRO A 105 0.21 -13.93 -15.98
C PRO A 105 -0.58 -14.17 -14.70
N TRP A 106 -0.17 -13.54 -13.59
CA TRP A 106 -0.74 -13.79 -12.25
C TRP A 106 -1.67 -12.69 -11.76
N LEU A 107 -1.74 -11.54 -12.44
CA LEU A 107 -2.48 -10.40 -11.94
C LEU A 107 -3.98 -10.66 -11.90
N THR A 108 -4.59 -10.35 -10.75
CA THR A 108 -6.04 -10.32 -10.60
C THR A 108 -6.64 -9.15 -11.41
N PRO A 109 -7.96 -9.15 -11.70
CA PRO A 109 -8.60 -8.00 -12.33
C PRO A 109 -8.37 -6.69 -11.60
N GLN A 110 -8.34 -6.71 -10.27
CA GLN A 110 -8.04 -5.53 -9.46
C GLN A 110 -6.62 -4.99 -9.71
N ASP A 111 -5.63 -5.87 -9.75
CA ASP A 111 -4.23 -5.49 -9.92
C ASP A 111 -3.87 -5.13 -11.37
N ARG A 112 -4.74 -5.46 -12.33
CA ARG A 112 -4.60 -5.04 -13.74
C ARG A 112 -5.11 -3.64 -14.01
N GLN A 113 -5.89 -3.08 -13.10
CA GLN A 113 -6.40 -1.71 -13.26
C GLN A 113 -5.29 -0.68 -13.12
N GLY A 114 -5.53 0.52 -13.64
CA GLY A 114 -4.61 1.64 -13.44
C GLY A 114 -4.37 1.88 -11.94
N TRP A 115 -3.10 2.00 -11.57
CA TRP A 115 -2.74 2.13 -10.16
C TRP A 115 -2.93 3.57 -9.68
N ARG A 116 -3.64 3.71 -8.57
CA ARG A 116 -3.86 4.98 -7.88
C ARG A 116 -3.40 4.85 -6.43
N PRO A 117 -2.13 5.15 -6.13
CA PRO A 117 -1.59 4.97 -4.79
C PRO A 117 -2.30 5.85 -3.77
N HIS A 118 -2.62 5.26 -2.62
CA HIS A 118 -3.35 5.94 -1.55
C HIS A 118 -3.12 5.27 -0.21
N VAL A 119 -3.42 6.00 0.86
CA VAL A 119 -3.46 5.47 2.23
C VAL A 119 -4.87 5.63 2.78
N THR A 120 -5.54 4.54 3.07
CA THR A 120 -6.88 4.55 3.67
C THR A 120 -6.76 4.76 5.18
N VAL A 121 -7.42 5.79 5.70
CA VAL A 121 -7.49 6.07 7.14
C VAL A 121 -8.86 5.77 7.73
N GLN A 122 -9.89 5.62 6.90
CA GLN A 122 -11.24 5.22 7.30
C GLN A 122 -11.91 4.43 6.19
N ASN A 123 -12.61 3.37 6.56
CA ASN A 123 -13.46 2.61 5.65
C ASN A 123 -14.54 1.88 6.45
N LYS A 124 -15.54 1.36 5.76
CA LYS A 124 -16.65 0.56 6.33
C LYS A 124 -17.51 1.34 7.33
N VAL A 125 -17.60 2.64 7.15
CA VAL A 125 -18.53 3.53 7.88
C VAL A 125 -19.68 3.96 6.98
N GLU A 126 -20.68 4.63 7.55
CA GLU A 126 -21.74 5.22 6.75
C GLU A 126 -21.21 6.38 5.89
N PRO A 127 -21.76 6.59 4.68
CA PRO A 127 -21.29 7.65 3.79
C PRO A 127 -21.28 9.05 4.40
N VAL A 128 -22.26 9.37 5.23
CA VAL A 128 -22.33 10.67 5.91
C VAL A 128 -21.17 10.86 6.91
N THR A 129 -20.81 9.79 7.63
CA THR A 129 -19.65 9.79 8.54
C THR A 129 -18.35 10.02 7.77
N ALA A 130 -18.19 9.36 6.62
CA ALA A 130 -17.03 9.51 5.77
C ALA A 130 -16.92 10.94 5.21
N ARG A 131 -17.99 11.53 4.75
CA ARG A 131 -18.00 12.91 4.24
C ARG A 131 -17.68 13.92 5.32
N THR A 132 -18.14 13.71 6.55
CA THR A 132 -17.81 14.55 7.70
C THR A 132 -16.31 14.50 7.97
N LEU A 133 -15.71 13.32 8.01
CA LEU A 133 -14.27 13.18 8.21
C LEU A 133 -13.48 13.83 7.07
N GLN A 134 -13.89 13.62 5.82
CA GLN A 134 -13.23 14.25 4.68
C GLN A 134 -13.19 15.77 4.84
N ALA A 135 -14.32 16.39 5.14
CA ALA A 135 -14.41 17.84 5.34
C ALA A 135 -13.53 18.32 6.50
N ASP A 136 -13.49 17.57 7.60
CA ASP A 136 -12.66 17.90 8.76
C ASP A 136 -11.17 17.84 8.43
N LEU A 137 -10.73 16.79 7.73
CA LEU A 137 -9.34 16.65 7.34
C LEU A 137 -8.92 17.68 6.28
N GLU A 138 -9.80 18.03 5.35
CA GLU A 138 -9.52 19.01 4.30
C GLU A 138 -9.29 20.42 4.85
N ARG A 139 -9.91 20.78 5.98
CA ARG A 139 -9.73 22.11 6.59
C ARG A 139 -8.28 22.45 6.91
N ASP A 140 -7.52 21.47 7.40
CA ASP A 140 -6.14 21.66 7.85
C ASP A 140 -5.12 20.97 6.91
N PHE A 141 -5.61 20.38 5.82
CA PHE A 141 -4.73 19.67 4.90
C PHE A 141 -3.86 20.64 4.09
N ALA A 142 -2.56 20.40 4.10
CA ALA A 142 -1.61 20.98 3.17
C ALA A 142 -0.80 19.84 2.51
N PRO A 143 -0.57 19.89 1.20
CA PRO A 143 0.26 18.89 0.54
C PRO A 143 1.63 18.77 1.20
N PHE A 144 2.12 17.55 1.32
CA PHE A 144 3.43 17.27 1.88
C PHE A 144 4.09 16.09 1.14
N ARG A 145 5.36 15.85 1.41
CA ARG A 145 6.12 14.76 0.80
C ARG A 145 6.73 13.89 1.89
N PHE A 146 6.95 12.62 1.55
CA PHE A 146 7.68 11.69 2.39
C PHE A 146 8.59 10.81 1.54
N THR A 147 9.60 10.23 2.17
CA THR A 147 10.51 9.29 1.50
C THR A 147 9.99 7.87 1.62
N ALA A 148 9.93 7.17 0.48
CA ALA A 148 9.73 5.73 0.42
C ALA A 148 11.08 5.05 0.20
N SER A 149 11.43 4.10 1.06
CA SER A 149 12.73 3.46 1.12
C SER A 149 12.77 2.05 0.54
N GLY A 150 11.62 1.50 0.19
CA GLY A 150 11.50 0.14 -0.33
C GLY A 150 10.06 -0.34 -0.36
N VAL A 151 9.92 -1.65 -0.42
CA VAL A 151 8.62 -2.32 -0.40
C VAL A 151 8.63 -3.47 0.60
N LEU A 152 7.44 -3.81 1.09
CA LEU A 152 7.21 -4.87 2.08
C LEU A 152 6.33 -5.95 1.46
N LEU A 153 6.78 -7.18 1.53
CA LEU A 153 6.02 -8.35 1.08
C LEU A 153 5.39 -9.04 2.28
N TRP A 154 4.10 -9.34 2.15
CA TRP A 154 3.28 -9.96 3.19
C TRP A 154 2.57 -11.17 2.64
N ARG A 155 2.23 -12.10 3.53
CA ARG A 155 1.31 -13.21 3.25
C ARG A 155 -0.03 -12.91 3.91
N TYR A 156 -1.12 -13.03 3.14
CA TYR A 156 -2.47 -12.81 3.65
C TYR A 156 -3.01 -14.06 4.32
N LEU A 157 -3.27 -13.98 5.64
CA LEU A 157 -3.71 -15.13 6.45
C LEU A 157 -5.23 -15.14 6.69
N GLY A 158 -6.02 -14.51 5.80
CA GLY A 158 -7.48 -14.46 5.95
C GLY A 158 -7.97 -13.30 6.81
N GLY A 159 -7.11 -12.42 7.24
CA GLY A 159 -7.36 -11.23 8.07
C GLY A 159 -6.03 -10.57 8.38
N PRO A 160 -5.21 -11.13 9.30
CA PRO A 160 -3.88 -10.59 9.56
C PRO A 160 -2.91 -10.84 8.40
N TRP A 161 -1.88 -9.99 8.31
CA TRP A 161 -0.80 -10.11 7.35
C TRP A 161 0.47 -10.56 8.04
N GLU A 162 1.12 -11.59 7.49
CA GLU A 162 2.40 -12.12 7.98
C GLU A 162 3.55 -11.48 7.21
N PRO A 163 4.52 -10.82 7.87
CA PRO A 163 5.70 -10.29 7.19
C PRO A 163 6.52 -11.38 6.52
N ARG A 164 6.91 -11.17 5.26
CA ARG A 164 7.74 -12.12 4.49
C ARG A 164 9.10 -11.54 4.11
N ALA A 165 9.14 -10.31 3.61
CA ALA A 165 10.38 -9.68 3.18
C ALA A 165 10.27 -8.15 3.21
N ALA A 166 11.40 -7.49 3.43
CA ALA A 166 11.59 -6.07 3.22
C ALA A 166 12.67 -5.90 2.15
N LEU A 167 12.33 -5.23 1.06
CA LEU A 167 13.18 -5.11 -0.13
C LEU A 167 13.49 -3.64 -0.37
N LEU A 168 14.71 -3.22 -0.01
CA LEU A 168 15.10 -1.82 -0.01
C LEU A 168 15.45 -1.31 -1.41
N PHE A 169 15.05 -0.09 -1.70
CA PHE A 169 15.53 0.64 -2.87
C PHE A 169 17.01 0.91 -2.73
N GLY A 170 17.78 0.65 -3.79
CA GLY A 170 19.25 0.73 -3.75
C GLY A 170 19.92 -0.51 -3.16
N GLY A 171 19.18 -1.51 -2.76
CA GLY A 171 19.67 -2.76 -2.20
C GLY A 171 19.90 -2.72 -0.69
N SER A 172 20.20 -3.89 -0.12
CA SER A 172 20.48 -4.03 1.31
C SER A 172 21.79 -3.35 1.71
N ARG A 173 21.82 -2.85 2.93
CA ARG A 173 23.04 -2.38 3.60
C ARG A 173 23.82 -3.53 4.17
#